data_7b3b8476315aa6dcdffbd41bbe19d7c3
#
_entry.id   7b3b8476315aa6dcdffbd41bbe19d7c3
#
_cell.length_a   1.000
_cell.length_b   1.000
_cell.length_c   1.000
_cell.angle_alpha   90.00
_cell.angle_beta   90.00
_cell.angle_gamma   90.00
#
_symmetry.space_group_name_H-M   'P 1'
#
loop_
_entity.id
_entity.type
_entity.pdbx_description
1 polymer ?
#
loop_
_entity_poly.entity_id
_entity_poly.type
_entity_poly.pdbx_seq_one_letter_code
_entity_poly.pdbx_strand_id
1 'polypeptide(L)'
;MLFRSFTWVGSVRANDPAFSSLDAKAITVSLPKEIPWKENKSGSALAVLVGDPSKPGLYITLTKWHAGHMSRPHFHANDRYITVIKGTWWVGTGKKYDPASTRAVPEGSFVTHTGKEIHYDGAKDGDVILQILGMGPAASIDAEEK
;
A
#
# COMPACT_ATOMS: atom_id res chain seq x y z
N MET A 1 -27.72 5.71 24.44
CA MET A 1 -26.40 5.99 23.86
C MET A 1 -26.34 5.22 22.55
N LEU A 2 -26.66 5.90 21.41
CA LEU A 2 -26.71 5.25 20.11
C LEU A 2 -25.28 5.16 19.55
N PHE A 3 -24.76 3.95 19.42
CA PHE A 3 -23.56 3.69 18.61
C PHE A 3 -23.93 3.86 17.14
N ARG A 4 -23.53 4.97 16.54
CA ARG A 4 -23.55 5.10 15.08
C ARG A 4 -22.45 4.22 14.51
N SER A 5 -22.87 3.09 13.96
CA SER A 5 -22.06 2.22 13.12
C SER A 5 -21.64 3.03 11.88
N PHE A 6 -20.40 3.48 11.81
CA PHE A 6 -19.82 3.99 10.57
C PHE A 6 -19.53 2.79 9.67
N THR A 7 -20.51 2.40 8.89
CA THR A 7 -20.29 1.50 7.76
C THR A 7 -19.58 2.30 6.67
N TRP A 8 -18.27 2.13 6.57
CA TRP A 8 -17.50 2.58 5.43
C TRP A 8 -17.78 1.61 4.27
N VAL A 9 -18.83 1.87 3.50
CA VAL A 9 -19.15 1.15 2.27
C VAL A 9 -18.72 2.04 1.11
N GLY A 10 -17.45 2.06 0.83
CA GLY A 10 -16.91 2.57 -0.41
C GLY A 10 -16.74 1.43 -1.41
N SER A 11 -17.83 0.76 -1.83
CA SER A 11 -17.75 -0.04 -3.04
C SER A 11 -17.73 0.92 -4.22
N VAL A 12 -16.55 1.17 -4.76
CA VAL A 12 -16.38 1.82 -6.06
C VAL A 12 -16.95 0.84 -7.08
N ARG A 13 -18.14 1.12 -7.62
CA ARG A 13 -18.72 0.35 -8.71
C ARG A 13 -18.12 0.84 -10.01
N ALA A 14 -17.62 -0.07 -10.84
CA ALA A 14 -17.28 0.27 -12.20
C ALA A 14 -18.57 0.74 -12.92
N ASN A 15 -18.62 2.03 -13.26
CA ASN A 15 -19.69 2.59 -14.08
C ASN A 15 -19.47 2.35 -15.58
N ASP A 16 -18.54 1.45 -15.91
CA ASP A 16 -18.23 1.10 -17.29
C ASP A 16 -19.32 0.17 -17.84
N PRO A 17 -19.95 0.51 -18.98
CA PRO A 17 -20.97 -0.33 -19.63
C PRO A 17 -20.51 -1.77 -19.88
N ALA A 18 -19.20 -2.02 -20.04
CA ALA A 18 -18.66 -3.37 -20.21
C ALA A 18 -18.96 -4.31 -19.04
N PHE A 19 -19.22 -3.78 -17.83
CA PHE A 19 -19.50 -4.55 -16.61
C PHE A 19 -20.97 -4.49 -16.18
N SER A 20 -21.84 -3.83 -16.96
CA SER A 20 -23.24 -3.62 -16.59
C SER A 20 -24.07 -4.91 -16.48
N SER A 21 -23.62 -6.00 -17.13
CA SER A 21 -24.25 -7.33 -17.07
C SER A 21 -23.86 -8.14 -15.82
N LEU A 22 -22.90 -7.68 -15.04
CA LEU A 22 -22.48 -8.40 -13.81
C LEU A 22 -23.46 -8.11 -12.67
N ASP A 23 -23.82 -9.17 -11.93
CA ASP A 23 -24.52 -9.01 -10.68
C ASP A 23 -23.56 -8.37 -9.63
N ALA A 24 -23.83 -7.13 -9.27
CA ALA A 24 -23.02 -6.38 -8.30
C ALA A 24 -23.01 -6.97 -6.87
N LYS A 25 -23.90 -7.93 -6.58
CA LYS A 25 -23.87 -8.70 -5.32
C LYS A 25 -22.82 -9.82 -5.37
N ALA A 26 -22.52 -10.32 -6.57
CA ALA A 26 -21.56 -11.39 -6.78
C ALA A 26 -20.15 -10.87 -7.07
N ILE A 27 -20.04 -9.83 -7.91
CA ILE A 27 -18.76 -9.28 -8.37
C ILE A 27 -18.80 -7.75 -8.34
N THR A 28 -17.79 -7.14 -7.74
CA THR A 28 -17.52 -5.71 -7.82
C THR A 28 -16.21 -5.48 -8.55
N VAL A 29 -16.17 -4.47 -9.42
CA VAL A 29 -14.98 -4.12 -10.20
C VAL A 29 -14.62 -2.68 -9.91
N SER A 30 -13.33 -2.42 -9.70
CA SER A 30 -12.75 -1.07 -9.62
C SER A 30 -11.69 -0.95 -10.71
N LEU A 31 -11.92 -0.10 -11.67
CA LEU A 31 -10.98 0.14 -12.76
C LEU A 31 -9.84 1.08 -12.29
N PRO A 32 -8.68 1.08 -12.97
CA PRO A 32 -7.54 1.92 -12.56
C PRO A 32 -7.88 3.40 -12.38
N LYS A 33 -8.76 3.96 -13.20
CA LYS A 33 -9.25 5.35 -13.12
C LYS A 33 -10.16 5.65 -11.92
N GLU A 34 -10.70 4.58 -11.28
CA GLU A 34 -11.65 4.66 -10.16
C GLU A 34 -10.97 4.44 -8.81
N ILE A 35 -9.68 4.11 -8.80
CA ILE A 35 -8.91 3.93 -7.56
C ILE A 35 -8.84 5.25 -6.79
N PRO A 36 -9.31 5.28 -5.51
CA PRO A 36 -9.44 6.51 -4.73
C PRO A 36 -8.10 6.93 -4.10
N TRP A 37 -7.15 7.34 -4.93
CA TRP A 37 -5.84 7.75 -4.47
C TRP A 37 -5.90 8.99 -3.57
N LYS A 38 -5.15 8.95 -2.45
CA LYS A 38 -4.91 10.07 -1.55
C LYS A 38 -3.42 10.34 -1.49
N GLU A 39 -3.01 11.53 -1.90
CA GLU A 39 -1.61 11.95 -1.88
C GLU A 39 -1.11 12.20 -0.46
N ASN A 40 0.14 11.81 -0.20
CA ASN A 40 0.87 12.04 1.04
C ASN A 40 1.99 13.05 0.82
N LYS A 41 2.37 13.76 1.87
CA LYS A 41 3.49 14.72 1.84
C LYS A 41 4.85 14.07 1.62
N SER A 42 4.95 12.75 1.81
CA SER A 42 6.18 11.96 1.61
C SER A 42 6.49 11.64 0.15
N GLY A 43 5.70 12.12 -0.80
CA GLY A 43 5.86 11.78 -2.22
C GLY A 43 5.31 10.40 -2.56
N SER A 44 4.26 10.00 -1.88
CA SER A 44 3.52 8.76 -2.13
C SER A 44 2.02 9.00 -2.12
N ALA A 45 1.26 8.08 -2.69
CA ALA A 45 -0.19 8.05 -2.59
C ALA A 45 -0.67 6.70 -2.05
N LEU A 46 -1.77 6.72 -1.32
CA LEU A 46 -2.41 5.54 -0.75
C LEU A 46 -3.85 5.43 -1.22
N ALA A 47 -4.29 4.22 -1.55
CA ALA A 47 -5.69 3.89 -1.73
C ALA A 47 -6.06 2.68 -0.88
N VAL A 48 -7.10 2.78 -0.07
CA VAL A 48 -7.64 1.66 0.71
C VAL A 48 -8.66 0.94 -0.16
N LEU A 49 -8.45 -0.35 -0.40
CA LEU A 49 -9.34 -1.21 -1.19
C LEU A 49 -10.25 -2.04 -0.29
N VAL A 50 -9.73 -2.54 0.83
CA VAL A 50 -10.45 -3.40 1.78
C VAL A 50 -10.04 -3.02 3.19
N GLY A 51 -10.99 -3.03 4.12
CA GLY A 51 -10.75 -2.82 5.55
C GLY A 51 -10.35 -1.40 5.93
N ASP A 52 -9.69 -1.28 7.08
CA ASP A 52 -9.18 -0.03 7.62
C ASP A 52 -7.78 -0.29 8.21
N PRO A 53 -6.70 0.18 7.56
CA PRO A 53 -5.34 -0.08 8.03
C PRO A 53 -5.01 0.55 9.40
N SER A 54 -5.85 1.45 9.91
CA SER A 54 -5.68 2.04 11.24
C SER A 54 -6.24 1.20 12.38
N LYS A 55 -7.00 0.15 12.07
CA LYS A 55 -7.73 -0.70 13.03
C LYS A 55 -7.28 -2.15 12.97
N PRO A 56 -7.53 -2.96 14.03
CA PRO A 56 -7.35 -4.40 13.96
C PRO A 56 -8.21 -5.01 12.85
N GLY A 57 -7.67 -6.01 12.15
CA GLY A 57 -8.33 -6.74 11.08
C GLY A 57 -7.59 -6.67 9.75
N LEU A 58 -8.09 -7.43 8.78
CA LEU A 58 -7.53 -7.47 7.44
C LEU A 58 -7.67 -6.11 6.73
N TYR A 59 -6.59 -5.68 6.08
CA TYR A 59 -6.67 -4.58 5.12
C TYR A 59 -5.97 -4.96 3.81
N ILE A 60 -6.41 -4.34 2.71
CA ILE A 60 -5.74 -4.34 1.42
C ILE A 60 -5.66 -2.90 0.94
N THR A 61 -4.44 -2.46 0.61
CA THR A 61 -4.19 -1.12 0.10
C THR A 61 -3.37 -1.19 -1.19
N LEU A 62 -3.47 -0.13 -2.00
CA LEU A 62 -2.46 0.19 -2.99
C LEU A 62 -1.62 1.35 -2.47
N THR A 63 -0.32 1.24 -2.64
CA THR A 63 0.64 2.32 -2.40
C THR A 63 1.33 2.66 -3.71
N LYS A 64 1.39 3.95 -4.04
CA LYS A 64 2.18 4.47 -5.14
C LYS A 64 3.32 5.30 -4.55
N TRP A 65 4.55 4.98 -4.90
CA TRP A 65 5.68 5.88 -4.71
C TRP A 65 5.93 6.64 -6.00
N HIS A 66 6.01 7.96 -5.90
CA HIS A 66 6.44 8.80 -7.04
C HIS A 66 7.95 8.69 -7.23
N ALA A 67 8.39 8.83 -8.48
CA ALA A 67 9.81 8.81 -8.83
C ALA A 67 10.65 9.72 -7.92
N GLY A 68 11.79 9.23 -7.45
CA GLY A 68 12.69 9.95 -6.56
C GLY A 68 12.29 10.02 -5.08
N HIS A 69 11.20 9.36 -4.67
CA HIS A 69 10.75 9.38 -3.28
C HIS A 69 10.89 8.00 -2.62
N MET A 70 11.29 8.01 -1.36
CA MET A 70 11.57 6.82 -0.58
C MET A 70 11.27 7.07 0.91
N SER A 71 10.78 6.05 1.60
CA SER A 71 10.62 6.08 3.06
C SER A 71 11.98 6.13 3.76
N ARG A 72 11.97 6.57 5.01
CA ARG A 72 13.11 6.45 5.91
C ARG A 72 13.02 5.12 6.67
N PRO A 73 14.13 4.62 7.28
CA PRO A 73 14.13 3.40 8.08
C PRO A 73 13.01 3.37 9.12
N HIS A 74 12.17 2.37 9.03
CA HIS A 74 11.00 2.18 9.89
C HIS A 74 10.63 0.69 9.96
N PHE A 75 9.69 0.35 10.82
CA PHE A 75 9.09 -0.98 10.89
C PHE A 75 7.58 -0.90 11.13
N HIS A 76 6.90 -2.01 10.95
CA HIS A 76 5.49 -2.20 11.26
C HIS A 76 5.33 -3.29 12.32
N ALA A 77 4.25 -3.24 13.11
CA ALA A 77 4.02 -4.22 14.17
C ALA A 77 3.79 -5.64 13.63
N ASN A 78 3.13 -5.76 12.48
CA ASN A 78 2.71 -7.03 11.87
C ASN A 78 3.35 -7.24 10.50
N ASP A 79 3.36 -8.49 10.05
CA ASP A 79 3.78 -8.85 8.69
C ASP A 79 2.91 -8.16 7.63
N ARG A 80 3.54 -7.83 6.52
CA ARG A 80 2.88 -7.29 5.33
C ARG A 80 3.29 -8.10 4.11
N TYR A 81 2.31 -8.44 3.29
CA TYR A 81 2.48 -9.20 2.06
C TYR A 81 2.26 -8.27 0.86
N ILE A 82 3.29 -8.12 0.04
CA ILE A 82 3.38 -7.05 -0.95
C ILE A 82 3.60 -7.65 -2.33
N THR A 83 2.79 -7.21 -3.29
CA THR A 83 2.98 -7.52 -4.71
C THR A 83 3.33 -6.25 -5.46
N VAL A 84 4.39 -6.28 -6.25
CA VAL A 84 4.74 -5.18 -7.15
C VAL A 84 3.83 -5.25 -8.37
N ILE A 85 2.88 -4.31 -8.44
CA ILE A 85 1.86 -4.25 -9.52
C ILE A 85 2.42 -3.61 -10.77
N LYS A 86 3.21 -2.54 -10.62
CA LYS A 86 3.78 -1.79 -11.74
C LYS A 86 5.08 -1.10 -11.34
N GLY A 87 6.02 -1.10 -12.27
CA GLY A 87 7.30 -0.40 -12.10
C GLY A 87 8.35 -1.21 -11.33
N THR A 88 9.41 -0.54 -10.91
CA THR A 88 10.52 -1.13 -10.13
C THR A 88 10.51 -0.56 -8.73
N TRP A 89 10.36 -1.43 -7.75
CA TRP A 89 10.40 -1.07 -6.35
C TRP A 89 11.81 -1.22 -5.80
N TRP A 90 12.30 -0.24 -5.07
CA TRP A 90 13.63 -0.25 -4.46
C TRP A 90 13.50 -0.45 -2.96
N VAL A 91 14.18 -1.46 -2.43
CA VAL A 91 14.08 -1.89 -1.03
C VAL A 91 15.45 -1.94 -0.37
N GLY A 92 15.50 -1.52 0.88
CA GLY A 92 16.69 -1.57 1.74
C GLY A 92 16.32 -2.00 3.16
N THR A 93 17.32 -2.45 3.93
CA THR A 93 17.18 -2.89 5.31
C THR A 93 18.17 -2.22 6.22
N GLY A 94 17.89 -2.23 7.53
CA GLY A 94 18.73 -1.66 8.55
C GLY A 94 18.34 -0.22 8.94
N LYS A 95 18.97 0.26 10.00
CA LYS A 95 18.64 1.55 10.62
C LYS A 95 19.27 2.75 9.92
N LYS A 96 20.37 2.53 9.21
CA LYS A 96 21.05 3.60 8.45
C LYS A 96 20.41 3.75 7.08
N TYR A 97 19.92 4.95 6.78
CA TYR A 97 19.37 5.25 5.46
C TYR A 97 20.50 5.35 4.42
N ASP A 98 20.47 4.43 3.46
CA ASP A 98 21.41 4.40 2.34
C ASP A 98 20.68 4.02 1.04
N PRO A 99 20.16 4.99 0.28
CA PRO A 99 19.48 4.71 -0.98
C PRO A 99 20.35 3.98 -2.01
N ALA A 100 21.69 4.15 -1.95
CA ALA A 100 22.59 3.49 -2.88
C ALA A 100 22.67 1.97 -2.64
N SER A 101 22.46 1.53 -1.41
CA SER A 101 22.48 0.10 -1.05
C SER A 101 21.18 -0.64 -1.38
N THR A 102 20.10 0.07 -1.79
CA THR A 102 18.82 -0.56 -2.11
C THR A 102 18.91 -1.49 -3.31
N ARG A 103 18.03 -2.49 -3.33
CA ARG A 103 17.93 -3.46 -4.41
C ARG A 103 16.63 -3.29 -5.18
N ALA A 104 16.71 -3.45 -6.50
CA ALA A 104 15.57 -3.37 -7.40
C ALA A 104 14.72 -4.65 -7.32
N VAL A 105 13.42 -4.46 -7.12
CA VAL A 105 12.42 -5.52 -7.13
C VAL A 105 11.47 -5.25 -8.29
N PRO A 106 11.46 -6.09 -9.33
CA PRO A 106 10.69 -5.84 -10.55
C PRO A 106 9.20 -6.12 -10.37
N GLU A 107 8.42 -5.61 -11.32
CA GLU A 107 7.00 -5.90 -11.49
C GLU A 107 6.71 -7.40 -11.46
N GLY A 108 5.60 -7.80 -10.80
CA GLY A 108 5.20 -9.19 -10.60
C GLY A 108 5.85 -9.89 -9.40
N SER A 109 6.80 -9.25 -8.71
CA SER A 109 7.45 -9.82 -7.53
C SER A 109 6.51 -9.84 -6.33
N PHE A 110 6.70 -10.86 -5.48
CA PHE A 110 6.10 -10.96 -4.16
C PHE A 110 7.16 -10.76 -3.07
N VAL A 111 6.86 -9.94 -2.07
CA VAL A 111 7.77 -9.58 -0.97
C VAL A 111 7.03 -9.62 0.36
N THR A 112 7.67 -10.14 1.39
CA THR A 112 7.19 -10.05 2.78
C THR A 112 8.03 -9.02 3.54
N HIS A 113 7.36 -8.04 4.14
CA HIS A 113 7.95 -7.26 5.23
C HIS A 113 7.57 -7.95 6.54
N THR A 114 8.54 -8.56 7.17
CA THR A 114 8.37 -9.21 8.47
C THR A 114 8.11 -8.17 9.56
N GLY A 115 7.12 -8.42 10.39
CA GLY A 115 6.77 -7.53 11.49
C GLY A 115 7.96 -7.25 12.41
N LYS A 116 8.11 -5.99 12.84
CA LYS A 116 9.17 -5.46 13.69
C LYS A 116 10.57 -5.39 13.06
N GLU A 117 10.74 -5.87 11.82
CA GLU A 117 12.02 -5.78 11.11
C GLU A 117 12.15 -4.46 10.34
N ILE A 118 13.31 -3.83 10.45
CA ILE A 118 13.56 -2.48 9.95
C ILE A 118 13.88 -2.52 8.45
N HIS A 119 13.15 -1.71 7.70
CA HIS A 119 13.31 -1.55 6.25
C HIS A 119 13.04 -0.11 5.82
N TYR A 120 13.39 0.19 4.58
CA TYR A 120 13.01 1.40 3.85
C TYR A 120 12.85 1.08 2.38
N ASP A 121 11.99 1.80 1.70
CA ASP A 121 11.61 1.46 0.34
C ASP A 121 11.04 2.67 -0.42
N GLY A 122 11.01 2.57 -1.75
CA GLY A 122 10.46 3.62 -2.58
C GLY A 122 10.73 3.45 -4.06
N ALA A 123 10.72 4.57 -4.77
CA ALA A 123 10.94 4.65 -6.21
C ALA A 123 12.16 5.52 -6.54
N LYS A 124 12.89 5.18 -7.59
CA LYS A 124 14.01 5.98 -8.13
C LYS A 124 13.61 6.67 -9.43
N ASP A 125 13.79 6.00 -10.54
CA ASP A 125 13.67 6.62 -11.87
C ASP A 125 12.24 6.71 -12.40
N GLY A 126 11.30 5.96 -11.83
CA GLY A 126 9.90 5.95 -12.23
C GLY A 126 8.99 5.60 -11.07
N ASP A 127 7.70 5.91 -11.21
CA ASP A 127 6.69 5.55 -10.22
C ASP A 127 6.58 4.04 -10.06
N VAL A 128 6.28 3.59 -8.84
CA VAL A 128 5.94 2.19 -8.55
C VAL A 128 4.59 2.09 -7.87
N ILE A 129 3.83 1.06 -8.22
CA ILE A 129 2.56 0.72 -7.57
C ILE A 129 2.69 -0.65 -6.91
N LEU A 130 2.34 -0.70 -5.64
CA LEU A 130 2.36 -1.88 -4.79
C LEU A 130 0.95 -2.21 -4.32
N GLN A 131 0.59 -3.50 -4.26
CA GLN A 131 -0.53 -3.95 -3.45
C GLN A 131 0.01 -4.49 -2.13
N ILE A 132 -0.55 -4.04 -1.02
CA ILE A 132 -0.16 -4.43 0.32
C ILE A 132 -1.36 -5.06 1.02
N LEU A 133 -1.19 -6.28 1.51
CA LEU A 133 -2.12 -6.99 2.37
C LEU A 133 -1.49 -7.18 3.74
N GLY A 134 -2.25 -6.96 4.80
CA GLY A 134 -1.78 -7.16 6.17
C GLY A 134 -2.91 -7.17 7.18
N MET A 135 -2.52 -7.35 8.44
CA MET A 135 -3.40 -7.21 9.60
C MET A 135 -3.08 -5.90 10.30
N GLY A 136 -4.09 -5.06 10.45
CA GLY A 136 -3.92 -3.78 11.13
C GLY A 136 -3.80 -3.90 12.67
N PRO A 137 -3.40 -2.83 13.34
CA PRO A 137 -3.05 -1.51 12.80
C PRO A 137 -1.69 -1.51 12.06
N ALA A 138 -1.61 -0.74 10.97
CA ALA A 138 -0.49 -0.71 10.04
C ALA A 138 0.40 0.55 10.18
N ALA A 139 0.48 1.13 11.37
CA ALA A 139 1.31 2.30 11.62
C ALA A 139 2.80 2.02 11.31
N SER A 140 3.48 3.01 10.74
CA SER A 140 4.94 3.02 10.61
C SER A 140 5.56 3.57 11.89
N ILE A 141 6.60 2.90 12.38
CA ILE A 141 7.36 3.29 13.57
C ILE A 141 8.76 3.64 13.12
N ASP A 142 9.16 4.89 13.32
CA ASP A 142 10.49 5.38 12.96
C ASP A 142 11.59 4.61 13.70
N ALA A 143 12.62 4.23 12.97
CA ALA A 143 13.74 3.43 13.48
C ALA A 143 15.11 3.89 12.93
N GLU A 144 15.15 5.08 12.30
CA GLU A 144 16.39 5.60 11.73
C GLU A 144 17.39 5.99 12.82
N GLU A 145 18.64 5.55 12.66
CA GLU A 145 19.77 6.05 13.44
C GLU A 145 20.15 7.46 12.94
N LYS A 146 20.23 8.39 13.88
CA LYS A 146 20.66 9.78 13.63
C LYS A 146 22.16 9.90 13.64
#